data_0cf397fe0d48af4130a603cc5e7edc4c
#
_entry.id   0cf397fe0d48af4130a603cc5e7edc4c
#
_cell.length_a   1.000
_cell.length_b   1.000
_cell.length_c   1.000
_cell.angle_alpha   90.00
_cell.angle_beta   90.00
_cell.angle_gamma   90.00
#
_symmetry.space_group_name_H-M   'P 1'
#
loop_
_entity.id
_entity.type
_entity.pdbx_description
1 polymer ?
#
loop_
_entity_poly.entity_id
_entity_poly.type
_entity_poly.pdbx_seq_one_letter_code
_entity_poly.pdbx_strand_id
1 'polypeptide(L)'
;MSVLVPTTLEAALLALAADPDAHLLAGGTDLMVEVNFGHRRPSSVITVNRIDELRQWSIDLDAAAVRIGSAATYTELMGSEVAALVPALAEAARTVGSPQIRNAGTIGGNVGTCSPAGDTLPVLAALGASVELASLAGTRTLPFVDFMVGPKRSARRPDEIVTAVIVPIVDGWQGFAKVGTRNAMVIAVCNAALVVDRPAASVTVAMGSVGPTIVLAPEASAYVQDKIDWDSMRLVGDADEVDDVVREFGARCSAAARPIDDHRSTADYRRHAVGVLGARLLRRAFVGAAAA
;
A
#
# COMPACT_ATOMS: atom_id res chain seq x y z
N MET A 1 -27.65 8.27 -14.12
CA MET A 1 -26.35 7.57 -14.01
C MET A 1 -26.42 6.34 -14.90
N SER A 2 -25.61 6.30 -15.95
CA SER A 2 -25.43 5.09 -16.78
C SER A 2 -24.39 4.18 -16.13
N VAL A 3 -24.53 2.87 -16.27
CA VAL A 3 -23.57 1.88 -15.77
C VAL A 3 -23.22 0.92 -16.89
N LEU A 4 -21.94 0.87 -17.25
CA LEU A 4 -21.41 -0.09 -18.19
C LEU A 4 -20.68 -1.21 -17.43
N VAL A 5 -20.88 -2.46 -17.85
CA VAL A 5 -20.34 -3.65 -17.21
C VAL A 5 -19.55 -4.47 -18.23
N PRO A 6 -18.39 -4.00 -18.69
CA PRO A 6 -17.54 -4.74 -19.61
C PRO A 6 -16.99 -6.01 -18.94
N THR A 7 -16.77 -7.05 -19.75
CA THR A 7 -16.19 -8.33 -19.31
C THR A 7 -14.78 -8.56 -19.86
N THR A 8 -14.28 -7.64 -20.68
CA THR A 8 -12.89 -7.66 -21.19
C THR A 8 -12.25 -6.30 -20.99
N LEU A 9 -10.92 -6.27 -20.87
CA LEU A 9 -10.16 -5.01 -20.74
C LEU A 9 -10.36 -4.12 -21.98
N GLU A 10 -10.35 -4.71 -23.17
CA GLU A 10 -10.57 -3.98 -24.43
C GLU A 10 -11.91 -3.24 -24.41
N ALA A 11 -13.01 -3.93 -24.04
CA ALA A 11 -14.33 -3.30 -23.95
C ALA A 11 -14.37 -2.17 -22.91
N ALA A 12 -13.66 -2.32 -21.79
CA ALA A 12 -13.56 -1.27 -20.78
C ALA A 12 -12.78 -0.05 -21.28
N LEU A 13 -11.68 -0.27 -22.01
CA LEU A 13 -10.86 0.79 -22.60
C LEU A 13 -11.63 1.54 -23.71
N LEU A 14 -12.38 0.83 -24.57
CA LEU A 14 -13.25 1.44 -25.57
C LEU A 14 -14.34 2.30 -24.91
N ALA A 15 -14.96 1.78 -23.85
CA ALA A 15 -15.98 2.54 -23.11
C ALA A 15 -15.39 3.80 -22.45
N LEU A 16 -14.18 3.70 -21.87
CA LEU A 16 -13.51 4.84 -21.23
C LEU A 16 -13.04 5.88 -22.27
N ALA A 17 -12.59 5.44 -23.44
CA ALA A 17 -12.23 6.34 -24.55
C ALA A 17 -13.45 7.09 -25.10
N ALA A 18 -14.64 6.47 -25.09
CA ALA A 18 -15.89 7.09 -25.51
C ALA A 18 -16.44 8.08 -24.45
N ASP A 19 -16.14 7.86 -23.18
CA ASP A 19 -16.54 8.73 -22.05
C ASP A 19 -15.39 8.85 -21.03
N PRO A 20 -14.41 9.75 -21.28
CA PRO A 20 -13.25 9.94 -20.39
C PRO A 20 -13.61 10.46 -18.98
N ASP A 21 -14.80 11.01 -18.80
CA ASP A 21 -15.31 11.48 -17.51
C ASP A 21 -16.01 10.38 -16.71
N ALA A 22 -16.17 9.19 -17.28
CA ALA A 22 -16.77 8.05 -16.60
C ALA A 22 -15.92 7.62 -15.38
N HIS A 23 -16.62 7.31 -14.29
CA HIS A 23 -15.96 6.84 -13.08
C HIS A 23 -15.68 5.34 -13.16
N LEU A 24 -14.43 4.95 -12.95
CA LEU A 24 -14.05 3.54 -12.84
C LEU A 24 -14.51 2.99 -11.49
N LEU A 25 -15.18 1.86 -11.49
CA LEU A 25 -15.68 1.18 -10.29
C LEU A 25 -15.13 -0.24 -10.25
N ALA A 26 -14.25 -0.51 -9.27
CA ALA A 26 -13.85 -1.86 -8.91
C ALA A 26 -14.77 -2.42 -7.81
N GLY A 27 -14.30 -2.57 -6.59
CA GLY A 27 -15.11 -3.08 -5.46
C GLY A 27 -16.15 -2.12 -4.89
N GLY A 28 -16.13 -0.84 -5.26
CA GLY A 28 -17.09 0.18 -4.82
C GLY A 28 -16.99 0.62 -3.36
N THR A 29 -16.04 0.10 -2.60
CA THR A 29 -15.93 0.33 -1.15
C THR A 29 -15.50 1.75 -0.75
N ASP A 30 -15.02 2.55 -1.71
CA ASP A 30 -14.74 3.99 -1.53
C ASP A 30 -15.74 4.84 -2.33
N LEU A 31 -15.87 4.62 -3.64
CA LEU A 31 -16.73 5.43 -4.52
C LEU A 31 -18.20 5.44 -4.04
N MET A 32 -18.75 4.30 -3.64
CA MET A 32 -20.15 4.24 -3.20
C MET A 32 -20.38 4.94 -1.87
N VAL A 33 -19.35 5.05 -1.03
CA VAL A 33 -19.44 5.87 0.20
C VAL A 33 -19.57 7.36 -0.19
N GLU A 34 -18.75 7.86 -1.12
CA GLU A 34 -18.85 9.25 -1.61
C GLU A 34 -20.21 9.54 -2.28
N VAL A 35 -20.73 8.57 -3.04
CA VAL A 35 -22.04 8.68 -3.69
C VAL A 35 -23.17 8.71 -2.65
N ASN A 36 -23.14 7.82 -1.66
CA ASN A 36 -24.20 7.71 -0.63
C ASN A 36 -24.21 8.96 0.28
N PHE A 37 -23.08 9.59 0.55
CA PHE A 37 -23.01 10.85 1.28
C PHE A 37 -23.26 12.08 0.40
N GLY A 38 -23.52 11.92 -0.90
CA GLY A 38 -23.78 12.99 -1.83
C GLY A 38 -22.56 13.85 -2.19
N HIS A 39 -21.36 13.40 -1.81
CA HIS A 39 -20.10 14.09 -2.12
C HIS A 39 -19.72 13.92 -3.59
N ARG A 40 -20.22 12.90 -4.26
CA ARG A 40 -20.00 12.62 -5.67
C ARG A 40 -21.29 12.18 -6.36
N ARG A 41 -21.50 12.66 -7.59
CA ARG A 41 -22.67 12.32 -8.43
C ARG A 41 -22.21 11.97 -9.83
N PRO A 42 -21.70 10.73 -10.05
CA PRO A 42 -21.24 10.33 -11.37
C PRO A 42 -22.39 10.29 -12.37
N SER A 43 -22.19 10.86 -13.57
CA SER A 43 -23.11 10.73 -14.70
C SER A 43 -23.05 9.32 -15.29
N SER A 44 -21.84 8.75 -15.34
CA SER A 44 -21.54 7.42 -15.89
C SER A 44 -20.52 6.68 -15.02
N VAL A 45 -20.62 5.36 -15.02
CA VAL A 45 -19.75 4.44 -14.29
C VAL A 45 -19.38 3.27 -15.22
N ILE A 46 -18.10 2.93 -15.26
CA ILE A 46 -17.58 1.73 -15.93
C ILE A 46 -17.06 0.79 -14.84
N THR A 47 -17.66 -0.40 -14.72
CA THR A 47 -17.19 -1.38 -13.73
C THR A 47 -16.06 -2.21 -14.30
N VAL A 48 -15.03 -2.49 -13.49
CA VAL A 48 -13.88 -3.32 -13.89
C VAL A 48 -13.82 -4.66 -13.14
N ASN A 49 -14.76 -4.90 -12.23
CA ASN A 49 -14.77 -6.09 -11.37
C ASN A 49 -15.24 -7.38 -12.04
N ARG A 50 -15.73 -7.31 -13.28
CA ARG A 50 -16.15 -8.45 -14.11
C ARG A 50 -15.12 -8.84 -15.16
N ILE A 51 -13.95 -8.24 -15.14
CA ILE A 51 -12.86 -8.49 -16.09
C ILE A 51 -11.93 -9.49 -15.43
N ASP A 52 -12.03 -10.77 -15.81
CA ASP A 52 -11.30 -11.86 -15.15
C ASP A 52 -9.78 -11.71 -15.27
N GLU A 53 -9.29 -11.18 -16.40
CA GLU A 53 -7.85 -10.91 -16.59
C GLU A 53 -7.26 -9.90 -15.60
N LEU A 54 -8.07 -9.01 -15.04
CA LEU A 54 -7.66 -8.08 -13.99
C LEU A 54 -7.63 -8.69 -12.58
N ARG A 55 -8.10 -9.93 -12.40
CA ARG A 55 -8.08 -10.62 -11.10
C ARG A 55 -6.90 -11.56 -10.94
N GLN A 56 -6.24 -11.90 -12.03
CA GLN A 56 -5.15 -12.88 -12.04
C GLN A 56 -3.86 -12.29 -11.50
N TRP A 57 -3.03 -13.14 -10.92
CA TRP A 57 -1.64 -12.82 -10.60
C TRP A 57 -0.71 -13.80 -11.31
N SER A 58 0.50 -13.34 -11.54
CA SER A 58 1.56 -14.15 -12.13
C SER A 58 2.88 -13.85 -11.42
N ILE A 59 3.72 -14.87 -11.30
CA ILE A 59 5.05 -14.78 -10.70
C ILE A 59 6.05 -14.79 -11.84
N ASP A 60 6.90 -13.78 -11.90
CA ASP A 60 8.05 -13.69 -12.78
C ASP A 60 9.31 -13.95 -11.94
N LEU A 61 9.85 -15.17 -12.03
CA LEU A 61 11.03 -15.56 -11.26
C LEU A 61 12.31 -14.90 -11.79
N ASP A 62 12.37 -14.59 -13.08
CA ASP A 62 13.54 -13.96 -13.68
C ASP A 62 13.64 -12.47 -13.25
N ALA A 63 12.50 -11.80 -13.18
CA ALA A 63 12.41 -10.44 -12.67
C ALA A 63 12.31 -10.37 -11.14
N ALA A 64 12.22 -11.52 -10.44
CA ALA A 64 11.95 -11.61 -9.01
C ALA A 64 10.77 -10.70 -8.60
N ALA A 65 9.65 -10.81 -9.30
CA ALA A 65 8.48 -9.97 -9.09
C ALA A 65 7.17 -10.76 -9.20
N VAL A 66 6.14 -10.29 -8.49
CA VAL A 66 4.76 -10.75 -8.67
C VAL A 66 3.93 -9.64 -9.29
N ARG A 67 3.28 -9.95 -10.42
CA ARG A 67 2.28 -9.09 -11.03
C ARG A 67 0.91 -9.45 -10.47
N ILE A 68 0.27 -8.52 -9.79
CA ILE A 68 -1.04 -8.70 -9.15
C ILE A 68 -2.07 -7.88 -9.91
N GLY A 69 -3.06 -8.53 -10.48
CA GLY A 69 -4.13 -7.86 -11.21
C GLY A 69 -4.93 -6.90 -10.32
N SER A 70 -5.33 -5.78 -10.89
CA SER A 70 -5.96 -4.66 -10.15
C SER A 70 -7.29 -5.02 -9.49
N ALA A 71 -8.02 -6.01 -10.00
CA ALA A 71 -9.27 -6.48 -9.43
C ALA A 71 -9.09 -7.59 -8.37
N ALA A 72 -7.85 -8.01 -8.05
CA ALA A 72 -7.59 -8.91 -6.93
C ALA A 72 -8.06 -8.27 -5.62
N THR A 73 -8.91 -9.01 -4.89
CA THR A 73 -9.52 -8.55 -3.63
C THR A 73 -8.55 -8.69 -2.45
N TYR A 74 -8.78 -7.95 -1.38
CA TYR A 74 -8.00 -8.11 -0.15
C TYR A 74 -8.11 -9.53 0.42
N THR A 75 -9.26 -10.18 0.29
CA THR A 75 -9.45 -11.56 0.72
C THR A 75 -8.56 -12.52 -0.08
N GLU A 76 -8.45 -12.36 -1.39
CA GLU A 76 -7.56 -13.14 -2.24
C GLU A 76 -6.09 -12.90 -1.87
N LEU A 77 -5.68 -11.65 -1.63
CA LEU A 77 -4.31 -11.31 -1.21
C LEU A 77 -3.91 -11.95 0.14
N MET A 78 -4.88 -12.19 1.03
CA MET A 78 -4.61 -12.79 2.35
C MET A 78 -4.39 -14.30 2.31
N GLY A 79 -4.92 -15.00 1.33
CA GLY A 79 -4.97 -16.46 1.30
C GLY A 79 -4.28 -17.12 0.11
N SER A 80 -3.67 -16.34 -0.78
CA SER A 80 -3.03 -16.84 -2.00
C SER A 80 -1.52 -17.08 -1.84
N GLU A 81 -0.89 -17.60 -2.89
CA GLU A 81 0.57 -17.69 -2.99
C GLU A 81 1.25 -16.31 -2.82
N VAL A 82 0.55 -15.24 -3.21
CA VAL A 82 1.00 -13.86 -3.00
C VAL A 82 1.26 -13.56 -1.52
N ALA A 83 0.47 -14.13 -0.60
CA ALA A 83 0.67 -13.94 0.83
C ALA A 83 2.00 -14.52 1.34
N ALA A 84 2.51 -15.56 0.71
CA ALA A 84 3.81 -16.15 1.05
C ALA A 84 4.98 -15.31 0.49
N LEU A 85 4.81 -14.74 -0.70
CA LEU A 85 5.83 -13.93 -1.37
C LEU A 85 5.88 -12.49 -0.84
N VAL A 86 4.72 -11.93 -0.48
CA VAL A 86 4.58 -10.55 -0.01
C VAL A 86 3.78 -10.51 1.31
N PRO A 87 4.33 -11.08 2.41
CA PRO A 87 3.60 -11.20 3.68
C PRO A 87 3.15 -9.86 4.27
N ALA A 88 3.90 -8.77 4.09
CA ALA A 88 3.47 -7.44 4.52
C ALA A 88 2.18 -6.99 3.82
N LEU A 89 1.99 -7.36 2.54
CA LEU A 89 0.77 -7.03 1.80
C LEU A 89 -0.44 -7.81 2.37
N ALA A 90 -0.26 -9.07 2.73
CA ALA A 90 -1.29 -9.88 3.38
C ALA A 90 -1.62 -9.35 4.79
N GLU A 91 -0.62 -8.92 5.57
CA GLU A 91 -0.81 -8.24 6.87
C GLU A 91 -1.65 -6.96 6.70
N ALA A 92 -1.29 -6.11 5.74
CA ALA A 92 -2.01 -4.88 5.44
C ALA A 92 -3.46 -5.16 4.99
N ALA A 93 -3.64 -6.09 4.03
CA ALA A 93 -4.96 -6.48 3.53
C ALA A 93 -5.89 -6.94 4.64
N ARG A 94 -5.38 -7.69 5.64
CA ARG A 94 -6.13 -8.18 6.80
C ARG A 94 -6.72 -7.05 7.65
N THR A 95 -6.08 -5.89 7.69
CA THR A 95 -6.51 -4.73 8.49
C THR A 95 -7.53 -3.85 7.78
N VAL A 96 -7.77 -4.07 6.48
CA VAL A 96 -8.72 -3.26 5.70
C VAL A 96 -10.15 -3.61 6.09
N GLY A 97 -10.88 -2.65 6.60
CA GLY A 97 -12.33 -2.71 6.83
C GLY A 97 -12.83 -3.99 7.51
N SER A 98 -14.08 -4.35 7.18
CA SER A 98 -14.71 -5.60 7.58
C SER A 98 -14.43 -6.74 6.57
N PRO A 99 -14.77 -8.00 6.88
CA PRO A 99 -14.70 -9.10 5.91
C PRO A 99 -15.46 -8.79 4.60
N GLN A 100 -16.63 -8.15 4.68
CA GLN A 100 -17.43 -7.75 3.51
C GLN A 100 -16.68 -6.72 2.66
N ILE A 101 -16.02 -5.75 3.29
CA ILE A 101 -15.17 -4.78 2.59
C ILE A 101 -14.00 -5.48 1.92
N ARG A 102 -13.35 -6.44 2.58
CA ARG A 102 -12.21 -7.18 2.01
C ARG A 102 -12.60 -8.08 0.84
N ASN A 103 -13.82 -8.63 0.85
CA ASN A 103 -14.35 -9.44 -0.25
C ASN A 103 -14.65 -8.62 -1.51
N ALA A 104 -14.90 -7.32 -1.37
CA ALA A 104 -15.24 -6.43 -2.48
C ALA A 104 -14.09 -5.47 -2.86
N GLY A 105 -13.39 -4.92 -1.87
CA GLY A 105 -12.29 -3.98 -2.09
C GLY A 105 -11.10 -4.67 -2.76
N THR A 106 -10.46 -3.97 -3.70
CA THR A 106 -9.38 -4.50 -4.54
C THR A 106 -8.11 -3.68 -4.38
N ILE A 107 -6.96 -4.29 -4.72
CA ILE A 107 -5.67 -3.59 -4.69
C ILE A 107 -5.66 -2.42 -5.68
N GLY A 108 -6.18 -2.60 -6.90
CA GLY A 108 -6.26 -1.54 -7.89
C GLY A 108 -7.22 -0.43 -7.49
N GLY A 109 -8.33 -0.75 -6.79
CA GLY A 109 -9.22 0.25 -6.19
C GLY A 109 -8.51 1.09 -5.13
N ASN A 110 -7.69 0.48 -4.27
CA ASN A 110 -6.90 1.19 -3.26
C ASN A 110 -5.84 2.10 -3.89
N VAL A 111 -5.08 1.56 -4.85
CA VAL A 111 -4.09 2.33 -5.63
C VAL A 111 -4.76 3.47 -6.38
N GLY A 112 -5.86 3.21 -7.11
CA GLY A 112 -6.57 4.24 -7.88
C GLY A 112 -7.21 5.33 -7.03
N THR A 113 -7.62 5.00 -5.80
CA THR A 113 -8.14 5.99 -4.82
C THR A 113 -7.03 6.92 -4.32
N CYS A 114 -5.78 6.49 -4.23
CA CYS A 114 -4.66 7.28 -3.69
C CYS A 114 -4.97 7.94 -2.33
N SER A 115 -5.66 7.20 -1.43
CA SER A 115 -5.88 7.69 -0.08
C SER A 115 -4.59 7.59 0.75
N PRO A 116 -4.10 8.67 1.39
CA PRO A 116 -2.94 8.57 2.29
C PRO A 116 -3.12 7.56 3.44
N ALA A 117 -4.37 7.20 3.74
CA ALA A 117 -4.73 6.22 4.77
C ALA A 117 -4.97 4.81 4.22
N GLY A 118 -4.66 4.55 2.95
CA GLY A 118 -4.76 3.22 2.35
C GLY A 118 -3.74 2.26 2.97
N ASP A 119 -4.20 1.13 3.50
CA ASP A 119 -3.33 0.24 4.28
C ASP A 119 -2.27 -0.48 3.43
N THR A 120 -2.59 -0.83 2.16
CA THR A 120 -1.61 -1.50 1.28
C THR A 120 -0.58 -0.55 0.68
N LEU A 121 -0.86 0.76 0.66
CA LEU A 121 -0.01 1.73 -0.03
C LEU A 121 1.39 1.90 0.58
N PRO A 122 1.59 1.93 1.91
CA PRO A 122 2.93 1.93 2.50
C PRO A 122 3.71 0.67 2.16
N VAL A 123 3.04 -0.49 2.05
CA VAL A 123 3.70 -1.74 1.66
C VAL A 123 4.22 -1.65 0.22
N LEU A 124 3.38 -1.16 -0.71
CA LEU A 124 3.78 -0.96 -2.10
C LEU A 124 4.94 0.02 -2.24
N ALA A 125 4.92 1.11 -1.46
CA ALA A 125 6.00 2.09 -1.44
C ALA A 125 7.30 1.50 -0.88
N ALA A 126 7.22 0.77 0.24
CA ALA A 126 8.40 0.17 0.88
C ALA A 126 9.06 -0.91 0.03
N LEU A 127 8.27 -1.66 -0.75
CA LEU A 127 8.75 -2.69 -1.69
C LEU A 127 9.22 -2.11 -3.03
N GLY A 128 9.08 -0.81 -3.28
CA GLY A 128 9.40 -0.23 -4.57
C GLY A 128 8.49 -0.72 -5.70
N ALA A 129 7.23 -1.03 -5.39
CA ALA A 129 6.28 -1.54 -6.36
C ALA A 129 6.01 -0.54 -7.50
N SER A 130 5.56 -1.05 -8.63
CA SER A 130 5.13 -0.27 -9.80
C SER A 130 3.67 -0.50 -10.12
N VAL A 131 3.04 0.49 -10.74
CA VAL A 131 1.65 0.46 -11.21
C VAL A 131 1.63 0.33 -12.72
N GLU A 132 0.94 -0.68 -13.21
CA GLU A 132 0.70 -0.90 -14.64
C GLU A 132 -0.63 -0.25 -15.04
N LEU A 133 -0.59 0.49 -16.13
CA LEU A 133 -1.70 1.25 -16.70
C LEU A 133 -1.87 0.89 -18.17
N ALA A 134 -3.10 0.65 -18.59
CA ALA A 134 -3.43 0.42 -20.00
C ALA A 134 -4.39 1.48 -20.54
N SER A 135 -4.20 1.81 -21.81
CA SER A 135 -5.10 2.59 -22.65
C SER A 135 -5.19 1.94 -24.03
N LEU A 136 -6.03 2.45 -24.93
CA LEU A 136 -6.06 2.00 -26.32
C LEU A 136 -4.73 2.24 -27.06
N ALA A 137 -3.90 3.16 -26.60
CA ALA A 137 -2.59 3.44 -27.18
C ALA A 137 -1.50 2.46 -26.72
N GLY A 138 -1.76 1.62 -25.71
CA GLY A 138 -0.82 0.66 -25.15
C GLY A 138 -0.75 0.69 -23.63
N THR A 139 0.28 0.03 -23.11
CA THR A 139 0.52 -0.14 -21.69
C THR A 139 1.76 0.64 -21.25
N ARG A 140 1.72 1.22 -20.04
CA ARG A 140 2.90 1.83 -19.40
C ARG A 140 2.96 1.45 -17.92
N THR A 141 4.15 1.53 -17.37
CA THR A 141 4.38 1.25 -15.95
C THR A 141 5.03 2.48 -15.28
N LEU A 142 4.62 2.78 -14.07
CA LEU A 142 5.17 3.85 -13.22
C LEU A 142 5.56 3.30 -11.85
N PRO A 143 6.66 3.74 -11.24
CA PRO A 143 6.88 3.51 -9.81
C PRO A 143 5.67 4.01 -9.00
N PHE A 144 5.29 3.27 -7.96
CA PHE A 144 4.13 3.64 -7.14
C PHE A 144 4.29 5.04 -6.50
N VAL A 145 5.51 5.39 -6.11
CA VAL A 145 5.80 6.71 -5.52
C VAL A 145 5.57 7.87 -6.49
N ASP A 146 5.75 7.64 -7.79
CA ASP A 146 5.48 8.62 -8.85
C ASP A 146 4.00 8.61 -9.27
N PHE A 147 3.31 7.47 -9.03
CA PHE A 147 1.90 7.33 -9.35
C PHE A 147 1.00 8.12 -8.38
N MET A 148 1.31 8.10 -7.08
CA MET A 148 0.54 8.80 -6.05
C MET A 148 1.01 10.25 -5.90
N VAL A 149 0.38 11.19 -6.62
CA VAL A 149 0.80 12.61 -6.66
C VAL A 149 0.15 13.50 -5.60
N GLY A 150 -0.79 12.98 -4.80
CA GLY A 150 -1.45 13.71 -3.72
C GLY A 150 -2.67 12.96 -3.18
N PRO A 151 -3.35 13.52 -2.16
CA PRO A 151 -4.56 12.92 -1.60
C PRO A 151 -5.64 12.76 -2.66
N LYS A 152 -6.06 11.51 -2.92
CA LYS A 152 -7.04 11.15 -3.97
C LYS A 152 -6.66 11.66 -5.37
N ARG A 153 -5.36 11.76 -5.64
CA ARG A 153 -4.83 12.21 -6.94
C ARG A 153 -3.72 11.27 -7.39
N SER A 154 -3.86 10.77 -8.59
CA SER A 154 -2.88 9.89 -9.23
C SER A 154 -2.34 10.49 -10.53
N ALA A 155 -1.22 9.94 -11.02
CA ALA A 155 -0.65 10.22 -12.34
C ALA A 155 -1.34 9.45 -13.47
N ARG A 156 -2.48 8.77 -13.21
CA ARG A 156 -3.33 8.11 -14.20
C ARG A 156 -3.90 9.16 -15.18
N ARG A 157 -3.78 8.92 -16.46
CA ARG A 157 -4.44 9.72 -17.49
C ARG A 157 -5.94 9.39 -17.53
N PRO A 158 -6.79 10.30 -18.05
CA PRO A 158 -8.23 10.07 -18.13
C PRO A 158 -8.63 8.79 -18.89
N ASP A 159 -7.86 8.43 -19.93
CA ASP A 159 -8.08 7.29 -20.81
C ASP A 159 -7.42 5.98 -20.33
N GLU A 160 -6.82 5.96 -19.14
CA GLU A 160 -6.12 4.80 -18.61
C GLU A 160 -6.91 4.03 -17.55
N ILE A 161 -6.69 2.74 -17.50
CA ILE A 161 -7.16 1.83 -16.43
C ILE A 161 -5.93 1.26 -15.73
N VAL A 162 -5.93 1.23 -14.39
CA VAL A 162 -4.95 0.46 -13.61
C VAL A 162 -5.22 -1.02 -13.84
N THR A 163 -4.28 -1.74 -14.44
CA THR A 163 -4.42 -3.16 -14.77
C THR A 163 -3.75 -4.08 -13.77
N ALA A 164 -2.65 -3.65 -13.18
CA ALA A 164 -1.94 -4.42 -12.17
C ALA A 164 -1.07 -3.54 -11.26
N VAL A 165 -0.59 -4.13 -10.17
CA VAL A 165 0.60 -3.71 -9.45
C VAL A 165 1.67 -4.78 -9.63
N ILE A 166 2.92 -4.34 -9.87
CA ILE A 166 4.09 -5.20 -9.99
C ILE A 166 4.91 -5.00 -8.72
N VAL A 167 5.03 -6.06 -7.94
CA VAL A 167 5.63 -6.01 -6.60
C VAL A 167 6.91 -6.85 -6.59
N PRO A 168 8.08 -6.27 -6.30
CA PRO A 168 9.30 -7.03 -6.13
C PRO A 168 9.17 -8.09 -5.02
N ILE A 169 9.72 -9.27 -5.26
CA ILE A 169 9.88 -10.34 -4.27
C ILE A 169 11.21 -10.11 -3.58
N VAL A 170 11.17 -9.93 -2.27
CA VAL A 170 12.35 -9.60 -1.46
C VAL A 170 12.78 -10.83 -0.67
N ASP A 171 14.06 -11.17 -0.73
CA ASP A 171 14.67 -12.17 0.16
C ASP A 171 15.10 -11.51 1.46
N GLY A 172 14.23 -11.57 2.47
CA GLY A 172 14.44 -10.95 3.74
C GLY A 172 13.17 -10.86 4.58
N TRP A 173 13.05 -9.81 5.36
CA TRP A 173 11.90 -9.62 6.23
C TRP A 173 11.03 -8.45 5.74
N GLN A 174 9.74 -8.61 5.87
CA GLN A 174 8.78 -7.54 5.61
C GLN A 174 7.60 -7.63 6.58
N GLY A 175 7.08 -6.48 6.98
CA GLY A 175 5.93 -6.42 7.88
C GLY A 175 5.20 -5.10 7.82
N PHE A 176 3.98 -5.14 8.33
CA PHE A 176 3.07 -3.99 8.38
C PHE A 176 2.52 -3.80 9.81
N ALA A 177 2.27 -2.56 10.17
CA ALA A 177 1.63 -2.21 11.44
C ALA A 177 0.72 -0.98 11.28
N LYS A 178 -0.37 -0.94 12.06
CA LYS A 178 -1.41 0.09 11.98
C LYS A 178 -1.90 0.48 13.36
N VAL A 179 -2.14 1.78 13.55
CA VAL A 179 -2.93 2.32 14.66
C VAL A 179 -4.24 2.87 14.11
N GLY A 180 -5.33 2.48 14.72
CA GLY A 180 -6.66 2.99 14.47
C GLY A 180 -7.33 3.47 15.74
N THR A 181 -8.50 4.10 15.64
CA THR A 181 -9.30 4.56 16.79
C THR A 181 -9.97 3.39 17.54
N ARG A 182 -9.89 2.16 17.00
CA ARG A 182 -10.36 0.90 17.59
C ARG A 182 -9.60 -0.27 16.97
N ASN A 183 -9.77 -1.48 17.51
CA ASN A 183 -8.96 -2.65 17.13
C ASN A 183 -9.23 -3.20 15.72
N ALA A 184 -10.39 -2.95 15.13
CA ALA A 184 -10.75 -3.45 13.81
C ALA A 184 -11.74 -2.53 13.09
N MET A 185 -11.90 -2.74 11.77
CA MET A 185 -12.87 -2.03 10.92
C MET A 185 -12.75 -0.51 11.02
N VAL A 186 -11.53 -0.01 10.91
CA VAL A 186 -11.21 1.41 11.11
C VAL A 186 -10.22 1.88 10.04
N ILE A 187 -10.35 3.15 9.66
CA ILE A 187 -9.36 3.84 8.84
C ILE A 187 -8.13 4.15 9.71
N ALA A 188 -6.94 4.01 9.16
CA ALA A 188 -5.71 4.26 9.88
C ALA A 188 -5.62 5.69 10.44
N VAL A 189 -5.28 5.80 11.72
CA VAL A 189 -4.73 7.01 12.32
C VAL A 189 -3.32 7.22 11.77
N CYS A 190 -2.50 6.17 11.80
CA CYS A 190 -1.26 6.02 11.04
C CYS A 190 -0.99 4.54 10.78
N ASN A 191 -0.19 4.26 9.79
CA ASN A 191 0.31 2.93 9.49
C ASN A 191 1.75 3.01 8.96
N ALA A 192 2.46 1.90 9.01
CA ALA A 192 3.83 1.79 8.51
C ALA A 192 4.09 0.40 7.96
N ALA A 193 4.95 0.33 6.96
CA ALA A 193 5.55 -0.90 6.45
C ALA A 193 7.07 -0.79 6.54
N LEU A 194 7.72 -1.89 6.91
CA LEU A 194 9.17 -2.04 6.90
C LEU A 194 9.54 -3.23 6.05
N VAL A 195 10.53 -3.03 5.19
CA VAL A 195 11.12 -4.07 4.33
C VAL A 195 12.61 -4.10 4.61
N VAL A 196 13.14 -5.29 4.83
CA VAL A 196 14.56 -5.59 4.96
C VAL A 196 14.92 -6.51 3.80
N ASP A 197 15.76 -6.03 2.90
CA ASP A 197 16.26 -6.78 1.74
C ASP A 197 17.69 -7.22 2.04
N ARG A 198 17.87 -8.52 2.28
CA ARG A 198 19.17 -9.08 2.67
C ARG A 198 20.20 -8.99 1.55
N PRO A 199 19.91 -9.46 0.31
CA PRO A 199 20.87 -9.37 -0.81
C PRO A 199 21.29 -7.93 -1.14
N ALA A 200 20.35 -6.99 -1.04
CA ALA A 200 20.62 -5.57 -1.29
C ALA A 200 21.25 -4.85 -0.08
N ALA A 201 21.35 -5.53 1.08
CA ALA A 201 21.77 -4.94 2.35
C ALA A 201 21.02 -3.62 2.63
N SER A 202 19.70 -3.62 2.44
CA SER A 202 18.89 -2.41 2.53
C SER A 202 17.68 -2.56 3.44
N VAL A 203 17.30 -1.44 4.06
CA VAL A 203 16.07 -1.30 4.84
C VAL A 203 15.26 -0.17 4.24
N THR A 204 13.96 -0.40 4.03
CA THR A 204 13.04 0.66 3.59
C THR A 204 11.85 0.73 4.53
N VAL A 205 11.57 1.92 5.05
CA VAL A 205 10.36 2.20 5.84
C VAL A 205 9.50 3.22 5.11
N ALA A 206 8.20 2.88 5.00
CA ALA A 206 7.19 3.74 4.39
C ALA A 206 5.99 3.88 5.34
N MET A 207 5.41 5.08 5.39
CA MET A 207 4.42 5.46 6.39
C MET A 207 3.20 6.11 5.73
N GLY A 208 2.01 5.72 6.16
CA GLY A 208 0.75 6.28 5.69
C GLY A 208 0.00 7.07 6.76
N SER A 209 -0.93 7.91 6.33
CA SER A 209 -1.71 8.86 7.16
C SER A 209 -0.86 9.91 7.89
N VAL A 210 0.38 10.10 7.51
CA VAL A 210 1.32 11.04 8.13
C VAL A 210 1.92 12.04 7.15
N GLY A 211 1.30 12.15 5.97
CA GLY A 211 1.66 13.09 4.92
C GLY A 211 0.56 13.15 3.85
N PRO A 212 0.68 14.01 2.84
CA PRO A 212 -0.28 14.09 1.73
C PRO A 212 -0.22 12.86 0.81
N THR A 213 0.91 12.17 0.79
CA THR A 213 1.15 10.89 0.11
C THR A 213 1.76 9.90 1.12
N ILE A 214 2.15 8.73 0.67
CA ILE A 214 2.97 7.83 1.48
C ILE A 214 4.35 8.46 1.68
N VAL A 215 4.81 8.49 2.92
CA VAL A 215 6.08 9.10 3.33
C VAL A 215 7.13 8.01 3.47
N LEU A 216 8.17 8.07 2.66
CA LEU A 216 9.41 7.33 2.89
C LEU A 216 10.26 8.06 3.92
N ALA A 217 11.00 7.33 4.77
CA ALA A 217 11.91 7.90 5.74
C ALA A 217 13.37 7.47 5.45
N PRO A 218 14.01 8.02 4.42
CA PRO A 218 15.35 7.58 3.99
C PRO A 218 16.41 7.78 5.07
N GLU A 219 16.31 8.81 5.89
CA GLU A 219 17.25 9.02 7.00
C GLU A 219 17.13 7.96 8.10
N ALA A 220 15.90 7.45 8.36
CA ALA A 220 15.70 6.32 9.27
C ALA A 220 16.27 5.03 8.66
N SER A 221 15.99 4.79 7.39
CA SER A 221 16.48 3.63 6.64
C SER A 221 18.02 3.59 6.62
N ALA A 222 18.67 4.66 6.21
CA ALA A 222 20.14 4.76 6.16
C ALA A 222 20.76 4.57 7.56
N TYR A 223 20.19 5.19 8.59
CA TYR A 223 20.70 5.07 9.96
C TYR A 223 20.76 3.61 10.43
N VAL A 224 19.74 2.84 10.17
CA VAL A 224 19.67 1.45 10.68
C VAL A 224 20.51 0.49 9.85
N GLN A 225 20.67 0.73 8.55
CA GLN A 225 21.48 -0.12 7.67
C GLN A 225 22.93 -0.27 8.17
N ASP A 226 23.52 0.79 8.72
CA ASP A 226 24.86 0.81 9.31
C ASP A 226 24.93 0.09 10.68
N LYS A 227 23.81 -0.31 11.23
CA LYS A 227 23.69 -0.99 12.53
C LYS A 227 23.31 -2.45 12.41
N ILE A 228 23.26 -2.99 11.19
CA ILE A 228 22.91 -4.38 10.92
C ILE A 228 24.15 -5.16 10.57
N ASP A 229 24.36 -6.27 11.26
CA ASP A 229 25.21 -7.36 10.78
C ASP A 229 24.41 -8.17 9.77
N TRP A 230 24.68 -7.96 8.50
CA TRP A 230 23.95 -8.55 7.39
C TRP A 230 24.19 -10.06 7.22
N ASP A 231 25.29 -10.58 7.75
CA ASP A 231 25.59 -12.03 7.72
C ASP A 231 24.73 -12.77 8.73
N SER A 232 24.65 -12.27 9.96
CA SER A 232 23.85 -12.86 11.04
C SER A 232 22.41 -12.38 11.08
N MET A 233 22.06 -11.34 10.29
CA MET A 233 20.75 -10.65 10.29
C MET A 233 20.35 -10.19 11.70
N ARG A 234 21.26 -9.48 12.37
CA ARG A 234 21.06 -8.94 13.73
C ARG A 234 21.48 -7.47 13.81
N LEU A 235 20.86 -6.75 14.73
CA LEU A 235 21.38 -5.45 15.11
C LEU A 235 22.67 -5.64 15.94
N VAL A 236 23.68 -4.83 15.63
CA VAL A 236 24.98 -4.85 16.30
C VAL A 236 24.87 -4.18 17.66
N GLY A 237 25.48 -4.78 18.69
CA GLY A 237 25.55 -4.25 20.04
C GLY A 237 24.95 -5.16 21.09
N ASP A 238 25.05 -4.73 22.34
CA ASP A 238 24.35 -5.36 23.49
C ASP A 238 22.87 -4.95 23.54
N ALA A 239 22.14 -5.43 24.55
CA ALA A 239 20.69 -5.19 24.64
C ALA A 239 20.33 -3.71 24.75
N ASP A 240 21.12 -2.93 25.50
CA ASP A 240 20.88 -1.49 25.71
C ASP A 240 21.20 -0.70 24.43
N GLU A 241 22.27 -1.05 23.73
CA GLU A 241 22.64 -0.46 22.44
C GLU A 241 21.58 -0.75 21.36
N VAL A 242 21.06 -1.99 21.32
CA VAL A 242 19.96 -2.37 20.41
C VAL A 242 18.69 -1.59 20.72
N ASP A 243 18.36 -1.40 21.99
CA ASP A 243 17.19 -0.60 22.39
C ASP A 243 17.37 0.88 21.99
N ASP A 244 18.57 1.43 22.07
CA ASP A 244 18.90 2.77 21.63
C ASP A 244 18.75 2.90 20.09
N VAL A 245 19.23 1.92 19.33
CA VAL A 245 19.08 1.88 17.86
C VAL A 245 17.60 1.85 17.49
N VAL A 246 16.80 1.02 18.12
CA VAL A 246 15.36 0.91 17.86
C VAL A 246 14.63 2.22 18.19
N ARG A 247 14.98 2.87 19.31
CA ARG A 247 14.41 4.14 19.74
C ARG A 247 14.75 5.27 18.76
N GLU A 248 16.02 5.38 18.35
CA GLU A 248 16.48 6.39 17.40
C GLU A 248 15.86 6.20 16.01
N PHE A 249 15.74 4.94 15.53
CA PHE A 249 15.02 4.65 14.30
C PHE A 249 13.57 5.16 14.34
N GLY A 250 12.85 4.89 15.43
CA GLY A 250 11.51 5.42 15.66
C GLY A 250 11.44 6.94 15.69
N ALA A 251 12.41 7.59 16.32
CA ALA A 251 12.51 9.05 16.36
C ALA A 251 12.70 9.65 14.94
N ARG A 252 13.52 9.01 14.09
CA ARG A 252 13.71 9.42 12.70
C ARG A 252 12.45 9.21 11.85
N CYS A 253 11.71 8.11 12.05
CA CYS A 253 10.39 7.92 11.44
C CYS A 253 9.42 9.05 11.83
N SER A 254 9.38 9.39 13.12
CA SER A 254 8.58 10.50 13.65
C SER A 254 8.98 11.85 13.02
N ALA A 255 10.28 12.10 12.88
CA ALA A 255 10.82 13.33 12.29
C ALA A 255 10.49 13.50 10.79
N ALA A 256 10.40 12.40 10.04
CA ALA A 256 9.99 12.41 8.62
C ALA A 256 8.50 12.73 8.44
N ALA A 257 7.65 12.47 9.43
CA ALA A 257 6.21 12.62 9.33
C ALA A 257 5.75 14.09 9.29
N ARG A 258 4.76 14.39 8.42
CA ARG A 258 4.14 15.72 8.26
C ARG A 258 2.61 15.57 8.27
N PRO A 259 2.03 15.04 9.37
CA PRO A 259 0.59 14.82 9.47
C PRO A 259 -0.20 16.12 9.67
N ILE A 260 -1.50 16.01 9.44
CA ILE A 260 -2.51 17.05 9.75
C ILE A 260 -3.38 16.62 10.92
N ASP A 261 -4.03 17.57 11.56
CA ASP A 261 -5.16 17.31 12.47
C ASP A 261 -6.42 17.02 11.66
N ASP A 262 -7.18 16.00 12.06
CA ASP A 262 -8.51 15.72 11.54
C ASP A 262 -9.40 15.11 12.64
N HIS A 263 -10.66 14.76 12.27
CA HIS A 263 -11.62 14.13 13.18
C HIS A 263 -11.17 12.78 13.74
N ARG A 264 -10.11 12.16 13.22
CA ARG A 264 -9.58 10.86 13.65
C ARG A 264 -8.46 11.00 14.67
N SER A 265 -7.63 12.03 14.55
CA SER A 265 -6.48 12.22 15.45
C SER A 265 -5.80 13.57 15.23
N THR A 266 -4.95 13.95 16.20
CA THR A 266 -4.07 15.11 16.09
C THR A 266 -2.78 14.77 15.35
N ALA A 267 -2.15 15.79 14.77
CA ALA A 267 -0.84 15.67 14.12
C ALA A 267 0.24 15.17 15.10
N ASP A 268 0.22 15.65 16.32
CA ASP A 268 1.21 15.25 17.34
C ASP A 268 1.08 13.77 17.71
N TYR A 269 -0.15 13.27 17.90
CA TYR A 269 -0.36 11.86 18.15
C TYR A 269 0.07 10.99 16.97
N ARG A 270 -0.27 11.37 15.75
CA ARG A 270 0.15 10.64 14.53
C ARG A 270 1.66 10.57 14.40
N ARG A 271 2.35 11.69 14.69
CA ARG A 271 3.82 11.77 14.66
C ARG A 271 4.45 10.86 15.72
N HIS A 272 3.93 10.87 16.93
CA HIS A 272 4.36 9.97 17.98
C HIS A 272 4.09 8.50 17.62
N ALA A 273 2.85 8.19 17.25
CA ALA A 273 2.41 6.82 16.99
C ALA A 273 3.16 6.16 15.81
N VAL A 274 3.46 6.91 14.74
CA VAL A 274 4.21 6.34 13.60
C VAL A 274 5.66 6.04 13.97
N GLY A 275 6.28 6.84 14.84
CA GLY A 275 7.60 6.53 15.40
C GLY A 275 7.59 5.23 16.22
N VAL A 276 6.55 5.03 17.05
CA VAL A 276 6.37 3.78 17.79
C VAL A 276 6.16 2.60 16.87
N LEU A 277 5.37 2.76 15.78
CA LEU A 277 5.17 1.69 14.79
C LEU A 277 6.49 1.33 14.09
N GLY A 278 7.27 2.32 13.67
CA GLY A 278 8.59 2.09 13.06
C GLY A 278 9.51 1.31 14.00
N ALA A 279 9.64 1.74 15.25
CA ALA A 279 10.43 1.06 16.26
C ALA A 279 9.98 -0.40 16.48
N ARG A 280 8.68 -0.65 16.59
CA ARG A 280 8.12 -2.01 16.75
C ARG A 280 8.35 -2.90 15.52
N LEU A 281 8.25 -2.36 14.32
CA LEU A 281 8.53 -3.11 13.09
C LEU A 281 10.02 -3.50 13.03
N LEU A 282 10.93 -2.58 13.36
CA LEU A 282 12.35 -2.87 13.42
C LEU A 282 12.66 -3.95 14.45
N ARG A 283 12.04 -3.86 15.65
CA ARG A 283 12.19 -4.89 16.70
C ARG A 283 11.68 -6.25 16.24
N ARG A 284 10.52 -6.31 15.55
CA ARG A 284 9.98 -7.55 14.97
C ARG A 284 10.93 -8.17 13.93
N ALA A 285 11.60 -7.34 13.14
CA ALA A 285 12.50 -7.81 12.10
C ALA A 285 13.78 -8.46 12.65
N PHE A 286 14.34 -7.91 13.74
CA PHE A 286 15.68 -8.28 14.19
C PHE A 286 15.74 -8.91 15.59
N VAL A 287 14.75 -8.68 16.45
CA VAL A 287 14.73 -9.20 17.83
C VAL A 287 13.70 -10.33 18.01
N GLY A 288 12.78 -10.49 17.03
CA GLY A 288 11.70 -11.49 17.05
C GLY A 288 10.47 -11.05 17.87
N ALA A 289 9.36 -11.78 17.67
CA ALA A 289 8.06 -11.47 18.29
C ALA A 289 7.99 -11.79 19.81
N ALA A 290 9.00 -12.46 20.37
CA ALA A 290 8.99 -12.92 21.77
C ALA A 290 9.36 -11.83 22.78
N ALA A 291 9.78 -10.63 22.32
CA ALA A 291 10.21 -9.52 23.17
C ALA A 291 9.35 -8.25 23.04
N ALA A 292 8.12 -8.38 22.49
CA ALA A 292 7.21 -7.25 22.30
C ALA A 292 6.03 -7.27 23.26
#